data_b952e936934e617c4491b2ecb1c9bdd4
#
_entry.id   b952e936934e617c4491b2ecb1c9bdd4
#
_cell.length_a   1.000
_cell.length_b   1.000
_cell.length_c   1.000
_cell.angle_alpha   90.00
_cell.angle_beta   90.00
_cell.angle_gamma   90.00
#
_symmetry.space_group_name_H-M   'P 1'
#
loop_
_entity.id
_entity.type
_entity.pdbx_description
1 polymer ?
#
loop_
_entity_poly.entity_id
_entity_poly.type
_entity_poly.pdbx_seq_one_letter_code
_entity_poly.pdbx_strand_id
1 'polypeptide(L)'
;MGKHTHDFVEKYDGLVGYGLDREGDEHTITYYLQKFSDDTHMALMRERMSEEDMTRLFDLLTYLLKQYLSEEEYHSHFLKDE
;
A
#
# COMPACT_ATOMS: atom_id res chain seq x y z
N MET A 1 -4.71 -11.35 15.19
CA MET A 1 -5.05 -10.27 15.37
C MET A 1 -4.55 -9.25 14.55
N GLY A 2 -5.26 -8.41 14.14
CA GLY A 2 -4.93 -7.41 13.20
C GLY A 2 -3.83 -6.52 13.68
N LYS A 3 -2.75 -6.54 12.97
CA LYS A 3 -1.61 -5.72 13.29
C LYS A 3 -1.46 -4.57 12.33
N HIS A 4 -2.24 -4.56 11.26
CA HIS A 4 -2.15 -3.50 10.28
C HIS A 4 -3.14 -2.42 10.63
N THR A 5 -2.68 -1.18 10.57
CA THR A 5 -3.53 -0.05 10.85
C THR A 5 -3.44 0.92 9.71
N HIS A 6 -4.46 1.74 9.56
CA HIS A 6 -4.50 2.74 8.50
C HIS A 6 -4.77 4.10 9.11
N ASP A 7 -3.97 4.46 10.12
CA ASP A 7 -4.15 5.73 10.81
C ASP A 7 -3.83 6.92 9.93
N PHE A 8 -2.81 6.79 9.10
CA PHE A 8 -2.36 7.94 8.32
C PHE A 8 -3.49 8.52 7.47
N VAL A 9 -4.22 7.64 6.78
CA VAL A 9 -5.25 8.10 5.87
C VAL A 9 -6.39 8.77 6.62
N GLU A 10 -6.61 8.38 7.87
CA GLU A 10 -7.67 8.95 8.67
C GLU A 10 -7.32 10.34 9.19
N LYS A 11 -6.04 10.61 9.38
CA LYS A 11 -5.60 11.83 10.02
C LYS A 11 -4.96 12.84 9.08
N TYR A 12 -4.59 12.42 7.90
CA TYR A 12 -3.88 13.30 6.98
C TYR A 12 -4.83 14.32 6.39
N ASP A 13 -4.50 15.59 6.59
CA ASP A 13 -5.32 16.68 6.05
C ASP A 13 -4.54 17.57 5.11
N GLY A 14 -3.39 17.11 4.63
CA GLY A 14 -2.61 17.87 3.70
C GLY A 14 -3.07 17.70 2.27
N LEU A 15 -2.30 18.29 1.36
CA LEU A 15 -2.62 18.22 -0.06
C LEU A 15 -2.40 16.81 -0.59
N VAL A 16 -3.35 16.32 -1.36
CA VAL A 16 -3.24 15.02 -2.01
C VAL A 16 -3.06 15.27 -3.50
N GLY A 17 -1.85 15.07 -3.97
CA GLY A 17 -1.52 15.27 -5.38
C GLY A 17 -0.10 14.82 -5.64
N TYR A 18 0.11 14.18 -6.75
CA TYR A 18 1.41 13.61 -7.07
C TYR A 18 2.15 14.48 -8.08
N GLY A 19 3.48 14.59 -7.91
CA GLY A 19 4.29 15.26 -8.89
C GLY A 19 4.72 16.66 -8.50
N LEU A 20 4.42 17.10 -7.26
CA LEU A 20 4.77 18.45 -6.83
C LEU A 20 6.11 18.50 -6.11
N ASP A 21 6.29 17.63 -5.11
CA ASP A 21 7.56 17.53 -4.42
C ASP A 21 7.64 16.17 -3.75
N ARG A 22 8.83 15.85 -3.24
CA ARG A 22 9.06 14.51 -2.68
C ARG A 22 8.19 14.23 -1.48
N GLU A 23 8.09 15.16 -0.55
CA GLU A 23 7.31 14.94 0.65
C GLU A 23 5.83 14.78 0.32
N GLY A 24 5.32 15.61 -0.58
CA GLY A 24 3.94 15.49 -1.00
C GLY A 24 3.67 14.17 -1.71
N ASP A 25 4.63 13.72 -2.51
CA ASP A 25 4.51 12.44 -3.20
C ASP A 25 4.45 11.29 -2.20
N GLU A 26 5.30 11.32 -1.18
CA GLU A 26 5.30 10.26 -0.17
C GLU A 26 3.96 10.19 0.55
N HIS A 27 3.43 11.34 0.93
CA HIS A 27 2.15 11.37 1.61
C HIS A 27 1.02 10.92 0.69
N THR A 28 1.08 11.31 -0.57
CA THR A 28 0.04 10.93 -1.52
C THR A 28 0.05 9.42 -1.77
N ILE A 29 1.23 8.83 -1.91
CA ILE A 29 1.35 7.39 -2.09
C ILE A 29 0.74 6.65 -0.89
N THR A 30 1.10 7.10 0.33
CA THR A 30 0.58 6.47 1.52
C THR A 30 -0.94 6.58 1.58
N TYR A 31 -1.45 7.77 1.30
CA TYR A 31 -2.88 8.02 1.34
C TYR A 31 -3.62 7.13 0.34
N TYR A 32 -3.12 7.08 -0.89
CA TYR A 32 -3.74 6.26 -1.94
C TYR A 32 -3.73 4.78 -1.58
N LEU A 33 -2.58 4.30 -1.11
CA LEU A 33 -2.47 2.87 -0.80
C LEU A 33 -3.39 2.47 0.35
N GLN A 34 -3.50 3.31 1.37
CA GLN A 34 -4.34 2.97 2.49
C GLN A 34 -5.82 3.02 2.12
N LYS A 35 -6.19 3.97 1.27
CA LYS A 35 -7.57 3.98 0.77
C LYS A 35 -7.83 2.81 -0.16
N PHE A 36 -6.87 2.51 -1.01
CA PHE A 36 -7.01 1.40 -1.95
C PHE A 36 -7.18 0.08 -1.22
N SER A 37 -6.46 -0.11 -0.11
CA SER A 37 -6.46 -1.39 0.61
C SER A 37 -7.57 -1.51 1.63
N ASP A 38 -8.47 -0.54 1.71
CA ASP A 38 -9.63 -0.65 2.57
C ASP A 38 -10.44 -1.90 2.22
N ASP A 39 -10.93 -2.59 3.23
CA ASP A 39 -11.60 -3.88 3.03
C ASP A 39 -12.72 -3.81 2.01
N THR A 40 -13.56 -2.80 2.12
CA THR A 40 -14.70 -2.68 1.21
C THR A 40 -14.24 -2.41 -0.20
N HIS A 41 -13.24 -1.54 -0.34
CA HIS A 41 -12.71 -1.21 -1.66
C HIS A 41 -12.03 -2.41 -2.29
N MET A 42 -11.25 -3.16 -1.51
CA MET A 42 -10.58 -4.33 -2.04
C MET A 42 -11.58 -5.40 -2.48
N ALA A 43 -12.68 -5.54 -1.74
CA ALA A 43 -13.70 -6.50 -2.15
C ALA A 43 -14.24 -6.15 -3.54
N LEU A 44 -14.44 -4.86 -3.80
CA LEU A 44 -14.92 -4.42 -5.10
C LEU A 44 -13.85 -4.64 -6.17
N MET A 45 -12.62 -4.29 -5.88
CA MET A 45 -11.55 -4.44 -6.86
C MET A 45 -11.31 -5.90 -7.21
N ARG A 46 -11.37 -6.79 -6.21
CA ARG A 46 -11.17 -8.21 -6.47
C ARG A 46 -12.18 -8.75 -7.47
N GLU A 47 -13.38 -8.22 -7.43
CA GLU A 47 -14.42 -8.63 -8.36
C GLU A 47 -14.18 -8.15 -9.78
N ARG A 48 -13.56 -7.00 -9.90
CA ARG A 48 -13.48 -6.29 -11.18
C ARG A 48 -12.17 -6.42 -11.92
N MET A 49 -11.09 -6.64 -11.18
CA MET A 49 -9.77 -6.67 -11.80
C MET A 49 -9.60 -7.93 -12.64
N SER A 50 -8.98 -7.74 -13.80
CA SER A 50 -8.60 -8.87 -14.62
C SER A 50 -7.45 -9.63 -13.98
N GLU A 51 -7.25 -10.88 -14.42
CA GLU A 51 -6.13 -11.65 -13.91
C GLU A 51 -4.80 -11.01 -14.27
N GLU A 52 -4.76 -10.42 -15.46
CA GLU A 52 -3.55 -9.73 -15.89
C GLU A 52 -3.21 -8.57 -14.97
N ASP A 53 -4.20 -7.78 -14.62
CA ASP A 53 -3.97 -6.64 -13.74
C ASP A 53 -3.60 -7.09 -12.32
N MET A 54 -4.21 -8.17 -11.85
CA MET A 54 -3.84 -8.70 -10.55
C MET A 54 -2.39 -9.15 -10.53
N THR A 55 -1.95 -9.80 -11.61
CA THR A 55 -0.57 -10.23 -11.71
C THR A 55 0.39 -9.04 -11.73
N ARG A 56 0.03 -8.01 -12.49
CA ARG A 56 0.86 -6.81 -12.54
C ARG A 56 1.01 -6.17 -11.17
N LEU A 57 -0.09 -6.09 -10.45
CA LEU A 57 -0.05 -5.50 -9.12
C LEU A 57 0.80 -6.35 -8.17
N PHE A 58 0.60 -7.66 -8.21
CA PHE A 58 1.37 -8.55 -7.35
C PHE A 58 2.87 -8.46 -7.67
N ASP A 59 3.20 -8.45 -8.94
CA ASP A 59 4.60 -8.37 -9.35
C ASP A 59 5.24 -7.07 -8.88
N LEU A 60 4.51 -5.97 -8.99
CA LEU A 60 5.03 -4.68 -8.55
C LEU A 60 5.25 -4.66 -7.04
N LEU A 61 4.26 -5.15 -6.29
CA LEU A 61 4.39 -5.18 -4.84
C LEU A 61 5.56 -6.07 -4.41
N THR A 62 5.69 -7.23 -5.05
CA THR A 62 6.79 -8.13 -4.74
C THR A 62 8.13 -7.50 -5.06
N TYR A 63 8.21 -6.83 -6.20
CA TYR A 63 9.43 -6.15 -6.60
C TYR A 63 9.83 -5.10 -5.57
N LEU A 64 8.87 -4.29 -5.13
CA LEU A 64 9.17 -3.23 -4.18
C LEU A 64 9.60 -3.78 -2.82
N LEU A 65 8.97 -4.86 -2.40
CA LEU A 65 9.35 -5.47 -1.13
C LEU A 65 10.79 -5.98 -1.18
N LYS A 66 11.16 -6.63 -2.28
CA LYS A 66 12.53 -7.14 -2.41
C LYS A 66 13.54 -6.02 -2.59
N GLN A 67 13.14 -4.95 -3.24
CA GLN A 67 14.04 -3.85 -3.52
C GLN A 67 14.39 -3.06 -2.26
N TYR A 68 13.43 -2.89 -1.36
CA TYR A 68 13.59 -1.95 -0.28
C TYR A 68 13.64 -2.54 1.12
N LEU A 69 13.37 -3.82 1.28
CA LEU A 69 13.37 -4.44 2.59
C LEU A 69 14.39 -5.56 2.68
N SER A 70 15.06 -5.66 3.82
CA SER A 70 15.81 -6.86 4.12
C SER A 70 14.84 -7.96 4.48
N GLU A 71 15.34 -9.20 4.53
CA GLU A 71 14.48 -10.31 4.90
C GLU A 71 13.90 -10.15 6.29
N GLU A 72 14.72 -9.64 7.20
CA GLU A 72 14.28 -9.41 8.56
C GLU A 72 13.17 -8.37 8.60
N GLU A 73 13.35 -7.29 7.84
CA GLU A 73 12.33 -6.24 7.78
C GLU A 73 11.05 -6.73 7.13
N TYR A 74 11.18 -7.58 6.14
CA TYR A 74 10.01 -8.14 5.48
C TYR A 74 9.15 -8.89 6.49
N HIS A 75 9.79 -9.69 7.36
CA HIS A 75 9.03 -10.43 8.36
C HIS A 75 8.44 -9.53 9.43
N SER A 76 9.21 -8.55 9.90
CA SER A 76 8.72 -7.74 11.01
C SER A 76 7.76 -6.65 10.56
N HIS A 77 7.95 -6.07 9.38
CA HIS A 77 7.14 -4.95 8.93
C HIS A 77 6.00 -5.34 8.04
N PHE A 78 6.25 -6.24 7.09
CA PHE A 78 5.21 -6.59 6.14
C PHE A 78 4.38 -7.76 6.63
N LEU A 79 5.04 -8.86 6.95
CA LEU A 79 4.31 -10.04 7.42
C LEU A 79 3.85 -9.91 8.86
N LYS A 80 4.63 -9.19 9.66
CA LYS A 80 4.35 -9.00 11.09
C LYS A 80 4.21 -10.32 11.82
N ASP A 81 5.08 -11.26 11.46
CA ASP A 81 5.03 -12.59 12.05
C ASP A 81 6.18 -12.85 13.00
N GLU A 82 6.80 -11.80 13.50
CA GLU A 82 7.89 -11.97 14.46
C GLU A 82 7.55 -11.55 15.81
#